data_5f7f67550c4c23aaa4f5bfac67204454
#
_entry.id   5f7f67550c4c23aaa4f5bfac67204454
#
_cell.length_a   1.000
_cell.length_b   1.000
_cell.length_c   1.000
_cell.angle_alpha   90.00
_cell.angle_beta   90.00
_cell.angle_gamma   90.00
#
_symmetry.space_group_name_H-M   'P 1'
#
loop_
_entity.id
_entity.type
_entity.pdbx_description
1 polymer ?
#
loop_
_entity_poly.entity_id
_entity_poly.type
_entity_poly.pdbx_seq_one_letter_code
_entity_poly.pdbx_strand_id
1 'polypeptide(L)'
;RKGPQYARSITVPLLRATSDTVPVVNAALAGLRRIYRPGYAFIKAGVMLLDLHSAKLRQGELDLEPQEAKDCTRERLMGVLDELNQRYGRGTLKLARAGVEALGERASWAMRQERRSPAYTTCWFYMLEVGE
;
A
#
# COMPACT_ATOMS: atom_id res chain seq x y z
N ARG A 1 18.29 -18.07 -15.93
CA ARG A 1 17.08 -18.68 -15.31
C ARG A 1 16.43 -19.58 -16.34
N LYS A 2 16.48 -20.88 -16.12
CA LYS A 2 15.94 -21.91 -17.01
C LYS A 2 14.57 -22.34 -16.50
N GLY A 3 13.50 -21.65 -16.88
CA GLY A 3 12.13 -22.02 -16.53
C GLY A 3 11.11 -21.19 -17.28
N PRO A 4 9.87 -21.66 -17.43
CA PRO A 4 8.83 -20.92 -18.10
C PRO A 4 8.54 -19.63 -17.32
N GLN A 5 8.59 -18.51 -18.04
CA GLN A 5 8.30 -17.18 -17.49
C GLN A 5 6.84 -16.83 -17.77
N TYR A 6 6.18 -16.28 -16.77
CA TYR A 6 4.81 -15.78 -16.89
C TYR A 6 4.75 -14.34 -16.41
N ALA A 7 4.27 -13.45 -17.26
CA ALA A 7 4.03 -12.06 -16.96
C ALA A 7 2.65 -11.66 -17.47
N ARG A 8 1.85 -11.07 -16.62
CA ARG A 8 0.51 -10.56 -16.96
C ARG A 8 0.21 -9.32 -16.14
N SER A 9 -0.50 -8.40 -16.75
CA SER A 9 -1.07 -7.23 -16.11
C SER A 9 -2.56 -7.14 -16.41
N ILE A 10 -3.30 -6.52 -15.52
CA ILE A 10 -4.73 -6.25 -15.67
C ILE A 10 -5.04 -4.92 -15.00
N THR A 11 -5.87 -4.12 -15.63
CA THR A 11 -6.43 -2.92 -15.04
C THR A 11 -7.82 -3.23 -14.50
N VAL A 12 -8.04 -2.91 -13.24
CA VAL A 12 -9.34 -3.08 -12.57
C VAL A 12 -9.84 -1.69 -12.22
N PRO A 13 -10.90 -1.20 -12.87
CA PRO A 13 -11.47 0.10 -12.55
C PRO A 13 -12.12 0.06 -11.17
N LEU A 14 -11.92 1.12 -10.39
CA LEU A 14 -12.69 1.39 -9.19
C LEU A 14 -13.99 2.10 -9.60
N LEU A 15 -15.10 1.77 -8.93
CA LEU A 15 -16.39 2.44 -9.19
C LEU A 15 -16.31 3.94 -8.88
N ARG A 16 -15.57 4.31 -7.84
CA ARG A 16 -15.36 5.69 -7.41
C ARG A 16 -13.90 5.92 -7.04
N ALA A 17 -13.43 7.14 -7.25
CA ALA A 17 -12.15 7.56 -6.70
C ALA A 17 -12.21 7.53 -5.17
N THR A 18 -11.27 6.86 -4.53
CA THR A 18 -11.25 6.70 -3.07
C THR A 18 -9.83 6.64 -2.53
N SER A 19 -9.64 7.19 -1.34
CA SER A 19 -8.43 7.02 -0.54
C SER A 19 -8.53 5.87 0.47
N ASP A 20 -9.70 5.20 0.53
CA ASP A 20 -9.91 4.05 1.42
C ASP A 20 -9.11 2.84 0.93
N THR A 21 -8.25 2.33 1.78
CA THR A 21 -7.38 1.18 1.48
C THR A 21 -8.19 -0.11 1.22
N VAL A 22 -9.37 -0.27 1.82
CA VAL A 22 -10.15 -1.51 1.72
C VAL A 22 -10.66 -1.76 0.30
N PRO A 23 -11.34 -0.82 -0.38
CA PRO A 23 -11.72 -0.96 -1.79
C PRO A 23 -10.53 -1.19 -2.71
N VAL A 24 -9.44 -0.46 -2.50
CA VAL A 24 -8.21 -0.59 -3.29
C VAL A 24 -7.62 -2.00 -3.19
N VAL A 25 -7.50 -2.53 -1.97
CA VAL A 25 -7.02 -3.91 -1.73
C VAL A 25 -7.97 -4.93 -2.33
N ASN A 26 -9.28 -4.75 -2.21
CA ASN A 26 -10.26 -5.66 -2.81
C ASN A 26 -10.14 -5.70 -4.34
N ALA A 27 -9.99 -4.56 -4.99
CA ALA A 27 -9.78 -4.47 -6.43
C ALA A 27 -8.47 -5.14 -6.85
N ALA A 28 -7.38 -4.91 -6.12
CA ALA A 28 -6.10 -5.56 -6.36
C ALA A 28 -6.18 -7.08 -6.24
N LEU A 29 -6.86 -7.60 -5.20
CA LEU A 29 -7.08 -9.04 -5.03
C LEU A 29 -7.97 -9.63 -6.13
N ALA A 30 -9.00 -8.91 -6.58
CA ALA A 30 -9.84 -9.33 -7.70
C ALA A 30 -9.02 -9.41 -9.00
N GLY A 31 -8.17 -8.43 -9.26
CA GLY A 31 -7.24 -8.43 -10.38
C GLY A 31 -6.25 -9.58 -10.31
N LEU A 32 -5.64 -9.79 -9.14
CA LEU A 32 -4.71 -10.89 -8.93
C LEU A 32 -5.35 -12.26 -9.22
N ARG A 33 -6.55 -12.51 -8.72
CA ARG A 33 -7.28 -13.78 -8.97
C ARG A 33 -7.50 -14.05 -10.45
N ARG A 34 -7.67 -13.01 -11.28
CA ARG A 34 -7.87 -13.16 -12.73
C ARG A 34 -6.58 -13.50 -13.47
N ILE A 35 -5.43 -13.00 -13.01
CA ILE A 35 -4.16 -13.19 -13.70
C ILE A 35 -3.28 -14.27 -13.06
N TYR A 36 -3.57 -14.69 -11.84
CA TYR A 36 -2.79 -15.70 -11.15
C TYR A 36 -2.91 -17.06 -11.84
N ARG A 37 -1.78 -17.69 -12.07
CA ARG A 37 -1.69 -19.08 -12.54
C ARG A 37 -0.76 -19.87 -11.64
N PRO A 38 -1.21 -21.00 -11.09
CA PRO A 38 -0.33 -21.87 -10.31
C PRO A 38 0.75 -22.50 -11.20
N GLY A 39 1.84 -22.98 -10.61
CA GLY A 39 2.92 -23.66 -11.30
C GLY A 39 4.04 -22.76 -11.82
N TYR A 40 3.96 -21.44 -11.66
CA TYR A 40 5.03 -20.50 -12.00
C TYR A 40 5.72 -19.97 -10.76
N ALA A 41 7.05 -19.85 -10.79
CA ALA A 41 7.81 -19.19 -9.75
C ALA A 41 7.77 -17.67 -9.97
N PHE A 42 6.87 -16.98 -9.30
CA PHE A 42 6.74 -15.52 -9.38
C PHE A 42 7.92 -14.84 -8.69
N ILE A 43 8.48 -13.84 -9.34
CA ILE A 43 9.63 -13.07 -8.84
C ILE A 43 9.17 -11.74 -8.28
N LYS A 44 8.16 -11.13 -8.92
CA LYS A 44 7.68 -9.79 -8.58
C LYS A 44 6.18 -9.71 -8.80
N ALA A 45 5.51 -9.11 -7.85
CA ALA A 45 4.14 -8.65 -7.98
C ALA A 45 4.10 -7.15 -7.65
N GLY A 46 3.23 -6.41 -8.31
CA GLY A 46 3.09 -4.98 -8.08
C GLY A 46 1.68 -4.52 -8.34
N VAL A 47 1.29 -3.46 -7.67
CA VAL A 47 0.04 -2.72 -7.88
C VAL A 47 0.43 -1.29 -8.23
N MET A 48 -0.18 -0.74 -9.26
CA MET A 48 -0.02 0.64 -9.68
C MET A 48 -1.38 1.32 -9.62
N LEU A 49 -1.45 2.46 -8.98
CA LEU A 49 -2.63 3.31 -8.99
C LEU A 49 -2.53 4.26 -10.19
N LEU A 50 -3.57 4.29 -10.99
CA LEU A 50 -3.68 5.14 -12.17
C LEU A 50 -4.73 6.24 -11.88
N ASP A 51 -4.69 7.31 -12.65
CA ASP A 51 -5.67 8.41 -12.61
C ASP A 51 -5.87 8.98 -11.19
N LEU A 52 -4.77 9.34 -10.54
CA LEU A 52 -4.83 9.96 -9.22
C LEU A 52 -5.39 11.38 -9.33
N HIS A 53 -6.47 11.63 -8.60
CA HIS A 53 -7.12 12.93 -8.54
C HIS A 53 -7.01 13.53 -7.14
N SER A 54 -7.13 14.87 -7.06
CA SER A 54 -7.27 15.54 -5.78
C SER A 54 -8.59 15.13 -5.10
N ALA A 55 -8.54 14.88 -3.79
CA ALA A 55 -9.72 14.56 -2.98
C ALA A 55 -10.82 15.67 -3.03
N LYS A 56 -10.43 16.89 -3.46
CA LYS A 56 -11.36 18.02 -3.64
C LYS A 56 -12.20 17.89 -4.90
N LEU A 57 -11.77 17.11 -5.89
CA LEU A 57 -12.50 16.87 -7.13
C LEU A 57 -13.45 15.69 -6.91
N ARG A 58 -14.63 15.96 -6.36
CA ARG A 58 -15.71 14.98 -6.29
C ARG A 58 -16.64 15.21 -7.47
N GLN A 59 -16.69 14.26 -8.38
CA GLN A 59 -17.72 14.20 -9.39
C GLN A 59 -18.94 13.53 -8.76
N GLY A 60 -20.05 14.26 -8.66
CA GLY A 60 -21.31 13.71 -8.19
C GLY A 60 -21.81 12.65 -9.19
N GLU A 61 -22.08 11.46 -8.70
CA GLU A 61 -22.80 10.45 -9.47
C GLU A 61 -24.30 10.68 -9.32
N LEU A 62 -25.04 10.43 -10.40
CA LEU A 62 -26.50 10.45 -10.38
C LEU A 62 -27.13 9.27 -9.62
N ASP A 63 -26.34 8.56 -8.83
CA ASP A 63 -26.75 7.40 -8.08
C ASP A 63 -27.52 7.83 -6.82
N LEU A 64 -28.75 7.39 -6.71
CA LEU A 64 -29.77 7.87 -5.79
C LEU A 64 -29.59 7.45 -4.33
N GLU A 65 -28.48 6.78 -3.98
CA GLU A 65 -28.25 6.40 -2.59
C GLU A 65 -27.26 7.34 -1.87
N PRO A 66 -27.66 7.95 -0.74
CA PRO A 66 -26.80 8.84 0.04
C PRO A 66 -25.73 8.01 0.78
N GLN A 67 -24.61 7.75 0.14
CA GLN A 67 -23.46 7.03 0.71
C GLN A 67 -22.45 7.97 1.39
N GLU A 68 -22.73 9.29 1.33
CA GLU A 68 -21.81 10.33 1.83
C GLU A 68 -21.44 10.20 3.32
N ALA A 69 -22.38 9.76 4.15
CA ALA A 69 -22.11 9.59 5.58
C ALA A 69 -21.12 8.44 5.87
N LYS A 70 -21.18 7.36 5.07
CA LYS A 70 -20.26 6.21 5.20
C LYS A 70 -18.86 6.56 4.71
N ASP A 71 -18.76 7.35 3.65
CA ASP A 71 -17.49 7.77 3.07
C ASP A 71 -16.74 8.72 4.01
N CYS A 72 -17.42 9.68 4.62
CA CYS A 72 -16.84 10.58 5.60
C CYS A 72 -16.29 9.84 6.83
N THR A 73 -17.00 8.83 7.32
CA THR A 73 -16.54 8.01 8.45
C THR A 73 -15.31 7.19 8.09
N ARG A 74 -15.25 6.66 6.88
CA ARG A 74 -14.11 5.90 6.39
C ARG A 74 -12.87 6.76 6.15
N GLU A 75 -13.04 7.94 5.59
CA GLU A 75 -11.95 8.92 5.43
C GLU A 75 -11.33 9.28 6.79
N ARG A 76 -12.17 9.52 7.80
CA ARG A 76 -11.71 9.77 9.18
C ARG A 76 -10.94 8.58 9.74
N LEU A 77 -11.44 7.37 9.53
CA LEU A 77 -10.77 6.14 9.99
C LEU A 77 -9.40 5.98 9.34
N MET A 78 -9.28 6.21 8.04
CA MET A 78 -7.99 6.15 7.34
C MET A 78 -7.04 7.23 7.85
N GLY A 79 -7.52 8.45 8.08
CA GLY A 79 -6.72 9.52 8.66
C GLY A 79 -6.16 9.18 10.05
N VAL A 80 -6.98 8.61 10.94
CA VAL A 80 -6.53 8.16 12.27
C VAL A 80 -5.52 7.01 12.16
N LEU A 81 -5.73 6.07 11.23
CA LEU A 81 -4.80 4.97 10.99
C LEU A 81 -3.44 5.48 10.52
N ASP A 82 -3.43 6.44 9.62
CA ASP A 82 -2.21 7.06 9.10
C ASP A 82 -1.48 7.85 10.22
N GLU A 83 -2.22 8.62 11.03
CA GLU A 83 -1.66 9.36 12.16
C GLU A 83 -1.02 8.42 13.19
N LEU A 84 -1.68 7.33 13.53
CA LEU A 84 -1.13 6.34 14.47
C LEU A 84 0.11 5.65 13.89
N ASN A 85 0.11 5.29 12.61
CA ASN A 85 1.28 4.71 11.95
C ASN A 85 2.44 5.71 11.82
N GLN A 86 2.15 7.01 11.68
CA GLN A 86 3.16 8.05 11.67
C GLN A 86 3.76 8.26 13.06
N ARG A 87 2.94 8.24 14.11
CA ARG A 87 3.35 8.49 15.51
C ARG A 87 4.11 7.30 16.10
N TYR A 88 3.64 6.08 15.89
CA TYR A 88 4.17 4.86 16.53
C TYR A 88 5.03 4.01 15.60
N GLY A 89 5.19 4.42 14.34
CA GLY A 89 5.98 3.70 13.34
C GLY A 89 5.13 2.99 12.29
N ARG A 90 5.69 2.87 11.10
CA ARG A 90 5.00 2.23 9.98
C ARG A 90 4.68 0.77 10.27
N GLY A 91 3.41 0.41 10.12
CA GLY A 91 2.94 -0.96 10.28
C GLY A 91 2.54 -1.32 11.71
N THR A 92 2.46 -0.34 12.64
CA THR A 92 1.87 -0.53 13.97
C THR A 92 0.42 -0.97 13.86
N LEU A 93 -0.34 -0.30 12.99
CA LEU A 93 -1.69 -0.73 12.61
C LEU A 93 -1.68 -1.22 11.17
N LYS A 94 -2.18 -2.41 10.95
CA LYS A 94 -2.32 -3.05 9.64
C LYS A 94 -3.75 -3.53 9.46
N LEU A 95 -4.21 -3.52 8.22
CA LEU A 95 -5.45 -4.20 7.88
C LEU A 95 -5.23 -5.71 8.01
N ALA A 96 -6.09 -6.41 8.75
CA ALA A 96 -5.98 -7.86 8.96
C ALA A 96 -5.90 -8.65 7.63
N ARG A 97 -6.49 -8.13 6.57
CA ARG A 97 -6.45 -8.72 5.24
C ARG A 97 -5.06 -8.69 4.56
N ALA A 98 -4.17 -7.86 5.04
CA ALA A 98 -2.77 -7.83 4.58
C ALA A 98 -1.92 -8.98 5.13
N GLY A 99 -2.50 -9.83 5.96
CA GLY A 99 -1.82 -10.91 6.67
C GLY A 99 -1.35 -10.45 8.05
N VAL A 100 -1.47 -11.34 9.02
CA VAL A 100 -0.92 -11.16 10.36
C VAL A 100 0.47 -11.80 10.33
N GLU A 101 1.47 -11.00 9.99
CA GLU A 101 2.85 -11.41 10.28
C GLU A 101 3.06 -11.27 11.79
N ALA A 102 3.72 -12.26 12.39
CA ALA A 102 4.02 -12.21 13.82
C ALA A 102 4.70 -10.88 14.16
N LEU A 103 4.29 -10.27 15.25
CA LEU A 103 4.81 -8.99 15.71
C LEU A 103 6.35 -9.09 15.82
N GLY A 104 7.05 -8.34 14.96
CA GLY A 104 8.50 -8.27 14.97
C GLY A 104 9.21 -9.09 13.90
N GLU A 105 8.55 -10.02 13.22
CA GLU A 105 9.15 -10.73 12.08
C GLU A 105 9.04 -9.91 10.80
N ARG A 106 10.17 -9.63 10.17
CA ARG A 106 10.19 -9.07 8.83
C ARG A 106 9.69 -10.12 7.85
N ALA A 107 8.82 -9.73 6.94
CA ALA A 107 8.39 -10.61 5.87
C ALA A 107 9.60 -11.26 5.18
N SER A 108 9.53 -12.56 4.91
CA SER A 108 10.62 -13.31 4.26
C SER A 108 11.05 -12.74 2.90
N TRP A 109 10.15 -12.01 2.25
CA TRP A 109 10.38 -11.32 0.98
C TRP A 109 10.89 -9.88 1.15
N ALA A 110 10.93 -9.35 2.38
CA ALA A 110 11.40 -7.99 2.64
C ALA A 110 12.91 -7.88 2.39
N MET A 111 13.32 -6.74 1.87
CA MET A 111 14.73 -6.46 1.66
C MET A 111 15.47 -6.43 3.01
N ARG A 112 16.52 -7.23 3.13
CA ARG A 112 17.39 -7.21 4.31
C ARG A 112 18.22 -5.93 4.30
N GLN A 113 18.02 -5.10 5.30
CA GLN A 113 18.74 -3.84 5.50
C GLN A 113 19.62 -3.88 6.76
N GLU A 114 20.28 -5.01 6.99
CA GLU A 114 21.09 -5.21 8.20
C GLU A 114 22.41 -4.41 8.22
N ARG A 115 22.88 -4.04 7.00
CA ARG A 115 24.12 -3.26 6.82
C ARG A 115 23.80 -1.94 6.13
N ARG A 116 22.97 -1.16 6.76
CA ARG A 116 22.62 0.17 6.27
C ARG A 116 23.62 1.17 6.84
N SER A 117 24.22 1.99 5.98
CA SER A 117 24.97 3.16 6.43
C SER A 117 24.06 4.12 7.19
N PRO A 118 24.55 4.80 8.21
CA PRO A 118 23.80 5.87 8.86
C PRO A 118 23.35 6.94 7.84
N ALA A 119 22.24 7.59 8.12
CA ALA A 119 21.61 8.54 7.20
C ALA A 119 22.32 9.91 7.23
N TYR A 120 23.62 9.93 6.95
CA TYR A 120 24.46 11.14 7.01
C TYR A 120 23.98 12.30 6.14
N THR A 121 23.31 12.00 5.02
CA THR A 121 22.85 13.02 4.07
C THR A 121 21.41 13.47 4.28
N THR A 122 20.64 12.74 5.10
CA THR A 122 19.21 13.01 5.30
C THR A 122 18.82 13.33 6.74
N CYS A 123 19.73 13.13 7.69
CA CYS A 123 19.49 13.42 9.09
C CYS A 123 20.69 14.17 9.69
N TRP A 124 20.48 15.42 10.08
CA TRP A 124 21.51 16.29 10.66
C TRP A 124 22.18 15.69 11.92
N PHE A 125 21.45 14.92 12.72
CA PHE A 125 21.97 14.30 13.94
C PHE A 125 23.00 13.20 13.70
N TYR A 126 23.10 12.70 12.46
CA TYR A 126 24.06 11.66 12.08
C TYR A 126 25.22 12.20 11.24
N MET A 127 25.31 13.53 11.06
CA MET A 127 26.46 14.11 10.38
C MET A 127 27.71 13.94 11.24
N LEU A 128 28.78 13.49 10.61
CA LEU A 128 30.08 13.41 11.25
C LEU A 128 30.56 14.84 11.52
N GLU A 129 30.78 15.17 12.77
CA GLU A 129 31.51 16.37 13.15
C GLU A 129 32.98 16.16 12.74
N VAL A 130 33.44 16.94 11.80
CA VAL A 130 34.86 17.01 11.47
C VAL A 130 35.48 17.84 12.58
N GLY A 131 36.14 17.18 13.53
CA GLY A 131 36.94 17.85 14.54
C GLY A 131 38.09 18.61 13.87
N GLU A 132 38.31 19.86 14.34
CA GLU A 132 39.47 20.68 13.98
C GLU A 132 40.77 20.04 14.45
#